data_f51fe95fba88662a0d3a4f823c359d5c
#
_entry.id   f51fe95fba88662a0d3a4f823c359d5c
#
_cell.length_a   1.000
_cell.length_b   1.000
_cell.length_c   1.000
_cell.angle_alpha   90.00
_cell.angle_beta   90.00
_cell.angle_gamma   90.00
#
_symmetry.space_group_name_H-M   'P 1'
#
loop_
_entity.id
_entity.type
_entity.pdbx_description
1 polymer ?
#
loop_
_entity_poly.entity_id
_entity_poly.type
_entity_poly.pdbx_seq_one_letter_code
_entity_poly.pdbx_strand_id
1 'polypeptide(L)'
;MRFTKMEGLGNDYVYVNCFREKVYDPEILARLVSDRHRGIGGDGLILIGSSARADFNMDIYNADGSRAEMCGNGIRCLGKYVYDHGMTEKTEFTVETQAGIKRLRCILQDGRVAAVCVDMGRPDIGAVVETAVLPDETVDFVRVSMGNPHAVVWVDDIYVCQMETLGPEMEAHPMFPNRTNVEFVQIVDEDHMRMRVWERGSGETFACGTGACAAVAAGIAAGRTRDSVKVSLLGGTLDIDYDRQNETMYMTGPAREVFEGWTDIY
;
A
#
# COMPACT_ATOMS: atom_id res chain seq x y z
N MET A 1 2.23 -6.07 -26.81
CA MET A 1 2.93 -5.95 -25.53
C MET A 1 2.51 -7.09 -24.60
N ARG A 2 3.45 -7.80 -23.97
CA ARG A 2 3.16 -8.79 -22.92
C ARG A 2 2.98 -8.10 -21.58
N PHE A 3 2.10 -8.63 -20.76
CA PHE A 3 1.83 -8.10 -19.43
C PHE A 3 1.47 -9.23 -18.48
N THR A 4 1.56 -8.93 -17.18
CA THR A 4 1.06 -9.81 -16.10
C THR A 4 0.08 -9.02 -15.24
N LYS A 5 -1.10 -9.55 -15.02
CA LYS A 5 -2.07 -9.00 -14.07
C LYS A 5 -1.79 -9.57 -12.70
N MET A 6 -1.57 -8.68 -11.72
CA MET A 6 -1.33 -9.08 -10.33
C MET A 6 -2.17 -8.26 -9.38
N GLU A 7 -2.41 -8.80 -8.19
CA GLU A 7 -3.12 -8.13 -7.12
C GLU A 7 -2.44 -8.37 -5.75
N GLY A 8 -2.56 -7.38 -4.88
CA GLY A 8 -2.18 -7.47 -3.48
C GLY A 8 -3.32 -6.92 -2.62
N LEU A 9 -4.05 -7.82 -1.95
CA LEU A 9 -5.21 -7.48 -1.11
C LEU A 9 -6.30 -6.68 -1.84
N GLY A 10 -6.62 -7.09 -3.09
CA GLY A 10 -7.65 -6.45 -3.91
C GLY A 10 -7.21 -5.21 -4.68
N ASN A 11 -6.02 -4.67 -4.42
CA ASN A 11 -5.42 -3.61 -5.22
C ASN A 11 -4.67 -4.23 -6.41
N ASP A 12 -5.16 -4.00 -7.63
CA ASP A 12 -4.82 -4.76 -8.81
C ASP A 12 -4.20 -3.91 -9.92
N TYR A 13 -3.01 -4.28 -10.37
CA TYR A 13 -2.25 -3.57 -11.40
C TYR A 13 -1.90 -4.45 -12.60
N VAL A 14 -1.66 -3.78 -13.74
CA VAL A 14 -1.03 -4.38 -14.91
C VAL A 14 0.48 -4.19 -14.79
N TYR A 15 1.24 -5.28 -14.83
CA TYR A 15 2.71 -5.25 -14.73
C TYR A 15 3.33 -5.46 -16.11
N VAL A 16 4.31 -4.62 -16.45
CA VAL A 16 5.09 -4.74 -17.69
C VAL A 16 6.56 -4.84 -17.36
N ASN A 17 7.19 -5.89 -17.87
CA ASN A 17 8.61 -6.14 -17.72
C ASN A 17 9.39 -5.38 -18.79
N CYS A 18 9.94 -4.22 -18.45
CA CYS A 18 10.69 -3.34 -19.34
C CYS A 18 12.08 -3.87 -19.75
N PHE A 19 12.53 -5.00 -19.22
CA PHE A 19 13.68 -5.73 -19.75
C PHE A 19 13.35 -6.45 -21.08
N ARG A 20 12.07 -6.67 -21.36
CA ARG A 20 11.57 -7.37 -22.55
C ARG A 20 10.67 -6.52 -23.45
N GLU A 21 9.95 -5.57 -22.86
CA GLU A 21 8.98 -4.71 -23.54
C GLU A 21 9.43 -3.24 -23.46
N LYS A 22 9.17 -2.46 -24.52
CA LYS A 22 9.42 -1.01 -24.52
C LYS A 22 8.09 -0.27 -24.35
N VAL A 23 8.03 0.61 -23.38
CA VAL A 23 6.89 1.50 -23.14
C VAL A 23 7.37 2.94 -23.39
N TYR A 24 6.72 3.65 -24.30
CA TYR A 24 7.11 5.01 -24.69
C TYR A 24 6.34 6.09 -23.93
N ASP A 25 5.01 5.91 -23.81
CA ASP A 25 4.09 6.86 -23.15
C ASP A 25 3.32 6.16 -22.02
N PRO A 26 3.97 5.92 -20.84
CA PRO A 26 3.36 5.12 -19.78
C PRO A 26 2.10 5.73 -19.19
N GLU A 27 1.96 7.06 -19.19
CA GLU A 27 0.76 7.77 -18.73
C GLU A 27 -0.46 7.47 -19.60
N ILE A 28 -0.28 7.45 -20.92
CA ILE A 28 -1.32 7.10 -21.86
C ILE A 28 -1.63 5.60 -21.77
N LEU A 29 -0.60 4.77 -21.73
CA LEU A 29 -0.75 3.33 -21.60
C LEU A 29 -1.52 2.97 -20.32
N ALA A 30 -1.20 3.60 -19.17
CA ALA A 30 -1.89 3.35 -17.91
C ALA A 30 -3.40 3.59 -18.02
N ARG A 31 -3.82 4.69 -18.65
CA ARG A 31 -5.25 4.99 -18.89
C ARG A 31 -5.93 3.92 -19.76
N LEU A 32 -5.25 3.48 -20.81
CA LEU A 32 -5.81 2.51 -21.75
C LEU A 32 -5.93 1.12 -21.12
N VAL A 33 -4.86 0.63 -20.47
CA VAL A 33 -4.86 -0.74 -19.91
C VAL A 33 -5.70 -0.85 -18.63
N SER A 34 -5.88 0.26 -17.89
CA SER A 34 -6.64 0.25 -16.65
C SER A 34 -8.15 0.28 -16.84
N ASP A 35 -8.64 0.67 -18.02
CA ASP A 35 -10.08 0.65 -18.33
C ASP A 35 -10.62 -0.79 -18.15
N ARG A 36 -11.57 -0.95 -17.21
CA ARG A 36 -12.13 -2.27 -16.87
C ARG A 36 -13.11 -2.81 -17.92
N HIS A 37 -13.50 -2.00 -18.92
CA HIS A 37 -14.46 -2.37 -19.96
C HIS A 37 -13.80 -2.48 -21.34
N ARG A 38 -12.74 -1.74 -21.60
CA ARG A 38 -12.10 -1.63 -22.93
C ARG A 38 -10.62 -2.00 -22.91
N GLY A 39 -10.01 -2.05 -21.70
CA GLY A 39 -8.63 -2.43 -21.50
C GLY A 39 -8.51 -3.81 -20.83
N ILE A 40 -7.44 -3.97 -20.06
CA ILE A 40 -7.19 -5.14 -19.22
C ILE A 40 -7.97 -5.01 -17.90
N GLY A 41 -8.15 -3.78 -17.44
CA GLY A 41 -8.78 -3.42 -16.18
C GLY A 41 -7.81 -3.49 -15.00
N GLY A 42 -7.80 -2.44 -14.18
CA GLY A 42 -6.97 -2.39 -12.98
C GLY A 42 -6.92 -0.99 -12.39
N ASP A 43 -6.23 -0.88 -11.24
CA ASP A 43 -6.00 0.39 -10.55
C ASP A 43 -4.87 1.20 -11.19
N GLY A 44 -4.12 0.58 -12.12
CA GLY A 44 -3.04 1.24 -12.85
C GLY A 44 -2.07 0.29 -13.53
N LEU A 45 -0.90 0.87 -13.85
CA LEU A 45 0.21 0.23 -14.55
C LEU A 45 1.46 0.30 -13.67
N ILE A 46 2.18 -0.80 -13.56
CA ILE A 46 3.50 -0.86 -12.92
C ILE A 46 4.53 -1.33 -13.95
N LEU A 47 5.58 -0.55 -14.12
CA LEU A 47 6.72 -0.86 -14.97
C LEU A 47 7.88 -1.38 -14.11
N ILE A 48 8.39 -2.56 -14.46
CA ILE A 48 9.55 -3.19 -13.82
C ILE A 48 10.76 -2.93 -14.71
N GLY A 49 11.70 -2.12 -14.23
CA GLY A 49 12.87 -1.71 -15.00
C GLY A 49 14.20 -1.93 -14.28
N SER A 50 15.28 -1.55 -14.95
CA SER A 50 16.62 -1.51 -14.36
C SER A 50 16.80 -0.26 -13.52
N SER A 51 17.64 -0.36 -12.48
CA SER A 51 18.09 0.76 -11.67
C SER A 51 19.63 0.84 -11.68
N ALA A 52 20.15 2.04 -11.54
CA ALA A 52 21.58 2.26 -11.29
C ALA A 52 21.93 2.21 -9.79
N ARG A 53 20.92 2.21 -8.89
CA ARG A 53 21.08 2.34 -7.45
C ARG A 53 20.51 1.17 -6.65
N ALA A 54 19.70 0.33 -7.30
CA ALA A 54 19.02 -0.82 -6.69
C ALA A 54 19.03 -2.02 -7.65
N ASP A 55 18.57 -3.18 -7.18
CA ASP A 55 18.47 -4.38 -8.03
C ASP A 55 17.42 -4.18 -9.14
N PHE A 56 16.31 -3.49 -8.83
CA PHE A 56 15.21 -3.19 -9.77
C PHE A 56 14.71 -1.75 -9.60
N ASN A 57 13.97 -1.26 -10.60
CA ASN A 57 13.18 -0.03 -10.54
C ASN A 57 11.70 -0.34 -10.67
N MET A 58 10.87 0.41 -9.95
CA MET A 58 9.42 0.38 -10.03
C MET A 58 8.87 1.75 -10.36
N ASP A 59 8.28 1.92 -11.54
CA ASP A 59 7.49 3.10 -11.89
C ASP A 59 6.00 2.75 -11.85
N ILE A 60 5.21 3.58 -11.17
CA ILE A 60 3.78 3.36 -10.95
C ILE A 60 2.99 4.48 -11.61
N TYR A 61 1.96 4.11 -12.36
CA TYR A 61 0.99 5.02 -12.97
C TYR A 61 -0.42 4.57 -12.58
N ASN A 62 -1.18 5.48 -11.98
CA ASN A 62 -2.58 5.26 -11.64
C ASN A 62 -3.45 5.12 -12.89
N ALA A 63 -4.70 4.68 -12.74
CA ALA A 63 -5.65 4.52 -13.85
C ALA A 63 -5.94 5.83 -14.60
N ASP A 64 -5.76 6.99 -13.97
CA ASP A 64 -5.88 8.32 -14.59
C ASP A 64 -4.62 8.77 -15.34
N GLY A 65 -3.55 7.96 -15.31
CA GLY A 65 -2.23 8.23 -15.88
C GLY A 65 -1.32 9.06 -14.98
N SER A 66 -1.77 9.50 -13.81
CA SER A 66 -0.90 10.19 -12.86
C SER A 66 0.17 9.24 -12.29
N ARG A 67 1.36 9.78 -12.04
CA ARG A 67 2.46 9.00 -11.48
C ARG A 67 2.35 8.94 -9.95
N ALA A 68 2.48 7.74 -9.38
CA ALA A 68 2.49 7.54 -7.94
C ALA A 68 3.91 7.30 -7.40
N GLU A 69 4.17 7.81 -6.19
CA GLU A 69 5.49 7.70 -5.58
C GLU A 69 5.81 6.29 -5.08
N MET A 70 4.81 5.61 -4.51
CA MET A 70 4.94 4.26 -3.93
C MET A 70 3.56 3.62 -3.75
N CYS A 71 3.49 2.31 -3.88
CA CYS A 71 2.34 1.48 -3.55
C CYS A 71 2.81 0.23 -2.82
N GLY A 72 2.45 0.08 -1.54
CA GLY A 72 2.83 -1.06 -0.72
C GLY A 72 2.32 -2.39 -1.25
N ASN A 73 1.12 -2.40 -1.82
CA ASN A 73 0.54 -3.59 -2.46
C ASN A 73 1.27 -3.91 -3.77
N GLY A 74 1.49 -2.89 -4.59
CA GLY A 74 2.18 -3.02 -5.88
C GLY A 74 3.62 -3.52 -5.75
N ILE A 75 4.37 -3.03 -4.75
CA ILE A 75 5.78 -3.45 -4.59
C ILE A 75 5.89 -4.90 -4.11
N ARG A 76 4.92 -5.43 -3.32
CA ARG A 76 4.89 -6.86 -2.97
C ARG A 76 4.70 -7.73 -4.21
N CYS A 77 3.79 -7.32 -5.09
CA CYS A 77 3.58 -8.00 -6.37
C CYS A 77 4.84 -7.97 -7.25
N LEU A 78 5.54 -6.83 -7.33
CA LEU A 78 6.83 -6.75 -8.02
C LEU A 78 7.83 -7.74 -7.40
N GLY A 79 7.92 -7.78 -6.07
CA GLY A 79 8.81 -8.71 -5.37
C GLY A 79 8.56 -10.17 -5.75
N LYS A 80 7.28 -10.57 -5.75
CA LYS A 80 6.88 -11.91 -6.21
C LYS A 80 7.21 -12.12 -7.69
N TYR A 81 6.89 -11.15 -8.55
CA TYR A 81 7.13 -11.24 -9.98
C TYR A 81 8.60 -11.51 -10.30
N VAL A 82 9.52 -10.68 -9.80
CA VAL A 82 10.94 -10.78 -10.18
C VAL A 82 11.57 -12.09 -9.70
N TYR A 83 11.13 -12.65 -8.59
CA TYR A 83 11.60 -13.92 -8.08
C TYR A 83 10.98 -15.11 -8.86
N ASP A 84 9.66 -15.17 -8.93
CA ASP A 84 8.94 -16.32 -9.54
C ASP A 84 9.18 -16.43 -11.05
N HIS A 85 9.50 -15.32 -11.74
CA HIS A 85 9.86 -15.29 -13.16
C HIS A 85 11.38 -15.43 -13.41
N GLY A 86 12.17 -15.74 -12.37
CA GLY A 86 13.60 -16.02 -12.51
C GLY A 86 14.45 -14.82 -12.92
N MET A 87 13.99 -13.59 -12.63
CA MET A 87 14.79 -12.39 -12.87
C MET A 87 15.88 -12.20 -11.79
N THR A 88 15.71 -12.84 -10.63
CA THR A 88 16.70 -12.91 -9.55
C THR A 88 16.58 -14.25 -8.82
N GLU A 89 17.70 -14.73 -8.26
CA GLU A 89 17.73 -15.86 -7.33
C GLU A 89 17.80 -15.39 -5.86
N LYS A 90 17.94 -14.07 -5.65
CA LYS A 90 17.98 -13.48 -4.31
C LYS A 90 16.58 -13.48 -3.71
N THR A 91 16.47 -13.90 -2.46
CA THR A 91 15.25 -13.71 -1.65
C THR A 91 15.19 -12.34 -0.99
N GLU A 92 16.33 -11.64 -0.89
CA GLU A 92 16.42 -10.26 -0.42
C GLU A 92 17.05 -9.38 -1.49
N PHE A 93 16.39 -8.29 -1.86
CA PHE A 93 16.84 -7.34 -2.87
C PHE A 93 16.22 -5.97 -2.66
N THR A 94 16.69 -5.01 -3.43
CA THR A 94 16.28 -3.61 -3.34
C THR A 94 15.52 -3.19 -4.60
N VAL A 95 14.53 -2.31 -4.39
CA VAL A 95 13.72 -1.71 -5.47
C VAL A 95 13.76 -0.20 -5.34
N GLU A 96 14.20 0.48 -6.40
CA GLU A 96 14.12 1.92 -6.51
C GLU A 96 12.69 2.33 -6.85
N THR A 97 12.13 3.26 -6.05
CA THR A 97 10.83 3.90 -6.27
C THR A 97 11.01 5.41 -6.21
N GLN A 98 9.97 6.19 -6.52
CA GLN A 98 10.02 7.64 -6.33
C GLN A 98 10.10 8.04 -4.85
N ALA A 99 9.57 7.22 -3.96
CA ALA A 99 9.69 7.41 -2.50
C ALA A 99 11.02 6.87 -1.94
N GLY A 100 12.03 6.62 -2.79
CA GLY A 100 13.35 6.11 -2.40
C GLY A 100 13.49 4.60 -2.61
N ILE A 101 14.62 4.07 -2.13
CA ILE A 101 14.94 2.65 -2.24
C ILE A 101 14.22 1.88 -1.14
N LYS A 102 13.49 0.85 -1.53
CA LYS A 102 12.82 -0.09 -0.61
C LYS A 102 13.54 -1.43 -0.62
N ARG A 103 13.69 -2.02 0.56
CA ARG A 103 14.24 -3.36 0.74
C ARG A 103 13.10 -4.35 0.87
N LEU A 104 13.18 -5.43 0.10
CA LEU A 104 12.18 -6.50 0.07
C LEU A 104 12.82 -7.81 0.49
N ARG A 105 12.05 -8.64 1.19
CA ARG A 105 12.38 -10.03 1.49
C ARG A 105 11.22 -10.93 1.10
N CYS A 106 11.46 -11.83 0.15
CA CYS A 106 10.51 -12.84 -0.28
C CYS A 106 10.46 -13.99 0.72
N ILE A 107 9.26 -14.37 1.13
CA ILE A 107 8.97 -15.53 1.97
C ILE A 107 8.50 -16.66 1.05
N LEU A 108 9.28 -17.73 0.99
CA LEU A 108 9.04 -18.82 0.06
C LEU A 108 8.22 -19.95 0.71
N GLN A 109 7.33 -20.53 -0.09
CA GLN A 109 6.67 -21.79 0.17
C GLN A 109 6.70 -22.62 -1.12
N ASP A 110 7.15 -23.86 -1.04
CA ASP A 110 7.27 -24.78 -2.18
C ASP A 110 8.04 -24.20 -3.38
N GLY A 111 9.09 -23.40 -3.09
CA GLY A 111 9.96 -22.78 -4.10
C GLY A 111 9.36 -21.54 -4.79
N ARG A 112 8.18 -21.07 -4.39
CA ARG A 112 7.53 -19.86 -4.89
C ARG A 112 7.30 -18.84 -3.77
N VAL A 113 7.15 -17.58 -4.15
CA VAL A 113 6.88 -16.51 -3.19
C VAL A 113 5.43 -16.61 -2.70
N ALA A 114 5.27 -16.90 -1.39
CA ALA A 114 3.99 -16.91 -0.70
C ALA A 114 3.62 -15.52 -0.15
N ALA A 115 4.62 -14.78 0.37
CA ALA A 115 4.44 -13.43 0.89
C ALA A 115 5.71 -12.61 0.66
N VAL A 116 5.58 -11.29 0.74
CA VAL A 116 6.72 -10.36 0.64
C VAL A 116 6.69 -9.42 1.84
N CYS A 117 7.83 -9.36 2.54
CA CYS A 117 8.12 -8.39 3.58
C CYS A 117 8.78 -7.17 2.95
N VAL A 118 8.27 -5.99 3.26
CA VAL A 118 8.74 -4.69 2.75
C VAL A 118 9.19 -3.83 3.92
N ASP A 119 10.38 -3.25 3.82
CA ASP A 119 10.86 -2.19 4.70
C ASP A 119 10.09 -0.90 4.36
N MET A 120 9.17 -0.52 5.27
CA MET A 120 8.32 0.66 5.10
C MET A 120 8.97 1.93 5.63
N GLY A 121 10.08 1.79 6.37
CA GLY A 121 10.80 2.89 6.99
C GLY A 121 10.24 3.30 8.36
N ARG A 122 10.74 4.44 8.84
CA ARG A 122 10.42 4.97 10.17
C ARG A 122 9.07 5.72 10.14
N PRO A 123 8.15 5.42 11.08
CA PRO A 123 6.95 6.22 11.28
C PRO A 123 7.33 7.55 11.96
N ASP A 124 6.70 8.63 11.53
CA ASP A 124 6.72 9.91 12.25
C ASP A 124 5.35 10.09 12.91
N ILE A 125 5.33 10.05 14.24
CA ILE A 125 4.11 10.06 15.04
C ILE A 125 3.98 11.43 15.69
N GLY A 126 2.86 12.09 15.45
CA GLY A 126 2.48 13.37 16.08
C GLY A 126 2.09 13.20 17.54
N ALA A 127 1.25 14.11 18.03
CA ALA A 127 0.66 13.98 19.36
C ALA A 127 -0.20 12.69 19.43
N VAL A 128 -0.20 12.06 20.62
CA VAL A 128 -0.93 10.79 20.83
C VAL A 128 -2.44 10.97 20.62
N VAL A 129 -2.97 12.16 20.81
CA VAL A 129 -4.36 12.52 20.49
C VAL A 129 -4.39 13.95 19.98
N GLU A 130 -5.00 14.13 18.81
CA GLU A 130 -5.44 15.41 18.26
C GLU A 130 -6.95 15.33 18.04
N THR A 131 -7.65 16.47 18.08
CA THR A 131 -9.11 16.53 17.87
C THR A 131 -9.42 17.37 16.65
N ALA A 132 -10.16 16.84 15.70
CA ALA A 132 -10.76 17.56 14.59
C ALA A 132 -12.21 17.94 14.93
N VAL A 133 -12.58 19.17 14.63
CA VAL A 133 -13.97 19.67 14.79
C VAL A 133 -14.65 19.61 13.45
N LEU A 134 -15.55 18.66 13.28
CA LEU A 134 -16.36 18.47 12.09
C LEU A 134 -17.72 19.20 12.25
N PRO A 135 -18.53 19.32 11.19
CA PRO A 135 -19.80 20.05 11.25
C PRO A 135 -20.77 19.54 12.32
N ASP A 136 -20.86 18.23 12.50
CA ASP A 136 -21.84 17.58 13.38
C ASP A 136 -21.23 16.96 14.64
N GLU A 137 -19.89 16.73 14.64
CA GLU A 137 -19.21 16.08 15.77
C GLU A 137 -17.72 16.43 15.87
N THR A 138 -17.07 15.97 16.93
CA THR A 138 -15.61 16.03 17.06
C THR A 138 -15.02 14.63 16.96
N VAL A 139 -13.89 14.50 16.26
CA VAL A 139 -13.20 13.24 16.06
C VAL A 139 -11.78 13.32 16.62
N ASP A 140 -11.50 12.45 17.59
CA ASP A 140 -10.15 12.27 18.12
C ASP A 140 -9.37 11.31 17.22
N PHE A 141 -8.14 11.68 16.90
CA PHE A 141 -7.27 10.89 16.02
C PHE A 141 -5.80 10.97 16.43
N VAL A 142 -5.00 10.03 15.95
CA VAL A 142 -3.53 10.08 16.03
C VAL A 142 -2.99 10.40 14.63
N ARG A 143 -2.19 11.47 14.54
CA ARG A 143 -1.50 11.81 13.30
C ARG A 143 -0.25 10.97 13.15
N VAL A 144 -0.11 10.30 12.00
CA VAL A 144 1.08 9.52 11.66
C VAL A 144 1.50 9.84 10.23
N SER A 145 2.81 9.90 9.99
CA SER A 145 3.36 9.95 8.64
C SER A 145 4.20 8.69 8.37
N MET A 146 3.92 8.03 7.26
CA MET A 146 4.75 6.97 6.68
C MET A 146 5.47 7.45 5.41
N GLY A 147 5.73 8.78 5.32
CA GLY A 147 6.10 9.50 4.11
C GLY A 147 4.90 10.15 3.42
N ASN A 148 3.69 9.68 3.71
CA ASN A 148 2.40 10.26 3.37
C ASN A 148 1.56 10.40 4.66
N PRO A 149 0.60 11.35 4.71
CA PRO A 149 -0.15 11.65 5.93
C PRO A 149 -1.28 10.64 6.20
N HIS A 150 -1.44 10.31 7.49
CA HIS A 150 -2.47 9.43 8.01
C HIS A 150 -3.12 10.02 9.27
N ALA A 151 -4.43 9.89 9.40
CA ALA A 151 -5.22 10.18 10.59
C ALA A 151 -5.85 8.88 11.09
N VAL A 152 -5.33 8.35 12.20
CA VAL A 152 -5.79 7.08 12.78
C VAL A 152 -6.89 7.37 13.80
N VAL A 153 -8.11 6.93 13.51
CA VAL A 153 -9.32 7.09 14.33
C VAL A 153 -9.67 5.76 14.98
N TRP A 154 -9.76 5.75 16.30
CA TRP A 154 -10.18 4.55 17.04
C TRP A 154 -11.70 4.42 17.05
N VAL A 155 -12.19 3.23 16.70
CA VAL A 155 -13.63 2.90 16.71
C VAL A 155 -13.88 1.63 17.50
N ASP A 156 -15.06 1.55 18.12
CA ASP A 156 -15.46 0.35 18.88
C ASP A 156 -15.85 -0.81 17.96
N ASP A 157 -16.49 -0.50 16.84
CA ASP A 157 -16.89 -1.48 15.82
C ASP A 157 -16.68 -0.92 14.41
N ILE A 158 -15.82 -1.60 13.66
CA ILE A 158 -15.44 -1.23 12.29
C ILE A 158 -16.61 -1.33 11.29
N TYR A 159 -17.64 -2.13 11.58
CA TYR A 159 -18.74 -2.38 10.67
C TYR A 159 -19.87 -1.35 10.78
N VAL A 160 -19.92 -0.59 11.88
CA VAL A 160 -20.93 0.44 12.11
C VAL A 160 -20.36 1.86 12.16
N CYS A 161 -19.04 2.02 11.97
CA CYS A 161 -18.44 3.35 11.92
C CYS A 161 -18.96 4.13 10.70
N GLN A 162 -19.18 5.45 10.88
CA GLN A 162 -19.72 6.34 9.84
C GLN A 162 -18.62 6.78 8.85
N MET A 163 -17.85 5.85 8.31
CA MET A 163 -16.69 6.15 7.49
C MET A 163 -17.04 6.93 6.22
N GLU A 164 -18.20 6.65 5.60
CA GLU A 164 -18.65 7.31 4.37
C GLU A 164 -18.97 8.81 4.59
N THR A 165 -19.22 9.22 5.82
CA THR A 165 -19.42 10.63 6.22
C THR A 165 -18.13 11.22 6.77
N LEU A 166 -17.53 10.58 7.76
CA LEU A 166 -16.35 11.09 8.46
C LEU A 166 -15.08 11.06 7.59
N GLY A 167 -14.96 10.06 6.70
CA GLY A 167 -13.80 9.89 5.83
C GLY A 167 -13.54 11.12 4.96
N PRO A 168 -14.49 11.56 4.11
CA PRO A 168 -14.32 12.75 3.28
C PRO A 168 -14.16 14.04 4.08
N GLU A 169 -14.85 14.20 5.22
CA GLU A 169 -14.73 15.38 6.06
C GLU A 169 -13.36 15.48 6.73
N MET A 170 -12.85 14.37 7.24
CA MET A 170 -11.50 14.29 7.81
C MET A 170 -10.42 14.44 6.73
N GLU A 171 -10.58 13.78 5.56
CA GLU A 171 -9.64 13.90 4.45
C GLU A 171 -9.38 15.36 4.05
N ALA A 172 -10.47 16.15 3.96
CA ALA A 172 -10.43 17.55 3.50
C ALA A 172 -10.33 18.57 4.65
N HIS A 173 -10.19 18.11 5.90
CA HIS A 173 -10.18 19.01 7.06
C HIS A 173 -9.00 19.99 7.00
N PRO A 174 -9.17 21.29 7.40
CA PRO A 174 -8.11 22.32 7.35
C PRO A 174 -6.83 21.97 8.11
N MET A 175 -6.87 21.06 9.09
CA MET A 175 -5.68 20.54 9.76
C MET A 175 -4.75 19.76 8.82
N PHE A 176 -5.25 19.35 7.65
CA PHE A 176 -4.52 18.59 6.63
C PHE A 176 -4.47 19.37 5.30
N PRO A 177 -3.58 20.37 5.16
CA PRO A 177 -3.55 21.26 3.97
C PRO A 177 -3.30 20.51 2.66
N ASN A 178 -2.68 19.32 2.72
CA ASN A 178 -2.42 18.45 1.58
C ASN A 178 -3.35 17.21 1.57
N ARG A 179 -4.49 17.28 2.30
CA ARG A 179 -5.36 16.17 2.62
C ARG A 179 -4.65 15.04 3.37
N THR A 180 -5.40 14.02 3.78
CA THR A 180 -4.86 12.87 4.54
C THR A 180 -5.60 11.58 4.17
N ASN A 181 -4.98 10.43 4.40
CA ASN A 181 -5.68 9.16 4.51
C ASN A 181 -6.28 9.08 5.91
N VAL A 182 -7.41 8.42 6.06
CA VAL A 182 -8.11 8.27 7.33
C VAL A 182 -8.33 6.79 7.60
N GLU A 183 -7.70 6.29 8.65
CA GLU A 183 -7.80 4.91 9.07
C GLU A 183 -8.77 4.78 10.24
N PHE A 184 -9.87 4.04 10.04
CA PHE A 184 -10.80 3.66 11.11
C PHE A 184 -10.36 2.32 11.65
N VAL A 185 -9.98 2.27 12.94
CA VAL A 185 -9.27 1.13 13.53
C VAL A 185 -9.99 0.62 14.76
N GLN A 186 -10.37 -0.64 14.74
CA GLN A 186 -10.87 -1.40 15.88
C GLN A 186 -9.77 -2.28 16.47
N ILE A 187 -9.43 -2.10 17.72
CA ILE A 187 -8.54 -3.01 18.46
C ILE A 187 -9.34 -4.26 18.82
N VAL A 188 -8.87 -5.43 18.36
CA VAL A 188 -9.44 -6.73 18.73
C VAL A 188 -8.75 -7.25 19.99
N ASP A 189 -7.41 -7.20 19.99
CA ASP A 189 -6.54 -7.52 21.12
C ASP A 189 -5.15 -6.87 20.91
N GLU A 190 -4.15 -7.17 21.75
CA GLU A 190 -2.83 -6.54 21.73
C GLU A 190 -2.02 -6.81 20.44
N ASP A 191 -2.32 -7.88 19.71
CA ASP A 191 -1.62 -8.31 18.50
C ASP A 191 -2.53 -8.45 17.28
N HIS A 192 -3.78 -7.95 17.38
CA HIS A 192 -4.72 -7.95 16.27
C HIS A 192 -5.61 -6.70 16.24
N MET A 193 -5.70 -6.07 15.07
CA MET A 193 -6.65 -4.99 14.79
C MET A 193 -7.38 -5.21 13.46
N ARG A 194 -8.55 -4.60 13.33
CA ARG A 194 -9.30 -4.49 12.09
C ARG A 194 -9.27 -3.06 11.62
N MET A 195 -9.16 -2.85 10.32
CA MET A 195 -9.04 -1.52 9.75
C MET A 195 -9.86 -1.39 8.46
N ARG A 196 -10.56 -0.25 8.34
CA ARG A 196 -11.06 0.30 7.08
C ARG A 196 -10.33 1.60 6.82
N VAL A 197 -10.17 1.97 5.56
CA VAL A 197 -9.41 3.16 5.18
C VAL A 197 -10.15 3.96 4.13
N TRP A 198 -10.23 5.27 4.37
CA TRP A 198 -10.58 6.27 3.38
C TRP A 198 -9.31 6.88 2.83
N GLU A 199 -8.89 6.46 1.63
CA GLU A 199 -7.64 6.94 1.04
C GLU A 199 -7.81 8.30 0.37
N ARG A 200 -6.80 9.13 0.54
CA ARG A 200 -6.70 10.46 -0.04
C ARG A 200 -6.90 10.44 -1.56
N GLY A 201 -8.01 11.06 -2.01
CA GLY A 201 -8.38 11.16 -3.41
C GLY A 201 -9.01 9.91 -4.04
N SER A 202 -9.15 8.81 -3.29
CA SER A 202 -9.66 7.54 -3.81
C SER A 202 -10.91 7.04 -3.08
N GLY A 203 -11.18 7.54 -1.87
CA GLY A 203 -12.26 7.05 -1.04
C GLY A 203 -11.92 5.72 -0.36
N GLU A 204 -12.94 4.92 -0.01
CA GLU A 204 -12.70 3.60 0.59
C GLU A 204 -12.00 2.66 -0.38
N THR A 205 -10.92 2.02 0.07
CA THR A 205 -10.17 1.03 -0.67
C THR A 205 -10.08 -0.30 0.09
N PHE A 206 -9.74 -1.38 -0.61
CA PHE A 206 -9.63 -2.71 -0.01
C PHE A 206 -8.45 -2.84 0.95
N ALA A 207 -7.35 -2.10 0.72
CA ALA A 207 -6.15 -2.17 1.56
C ALA A 207 -5.18 -1.03 1.30
N CYS A 208 -4.73 -0.39 2.37
CA CYS A 208 -3.67 0.61 2.38
C CYS A 208 -2.50 0.11 3.25
N GLY A 209 -1.34 -0.16 2.63
CA GLY A 209 -0.18 -0.69 3.34
C GLY A 209 0.47 0.33 4.29
N THR A 210 0.58 1.60 3.87
CA THR A 210 1.07 2.69 4.73
C THR A 210 0.09 3.01 5.85
N GLY A 211 -1.22 2.91 5.58
CA GLY A 211 -2.28 3.06 6.58
C GLY A 211 -2.21 1.97 7.66
N ALA A 212 -1.97 0.71 7.27
CA ALA A 212 -1.78 -0.37 8.23
C ALA A 212 -0.55 -0.14 9.13
N CYS A 213 0.57 0.32 8.56
CA CYS A 213 1.75 0.70 9.33
C CYS A 213 1.45 1.88 10.28
N ALA A 214 0.73 2.89 9.81
CA ALA A 214 0.32 4.04 10.61
C ALA A 214 -0.58 3.63 11.78
N ALA A 215 -1.55 2.76 11.54
CA ALA A 215 -2.46 2.23 12.57
C ALA A 215 -1.69 1.50 13.68
N VAL A 216 -0.74 0.63 13.30
CA VAL A 216 0.09 -0.09 14.28
C VAL A 216 1.02 0.86 15.03
N ALA A 217 1.66 1.81 14.35
CA ALA A 217 2.50 2.83 14.98
C ALA A 217 1.72 3.66 16.03
N ALA A 218 0.49 4.08 15.67
CA ALA A 218 -0.43 4.76 16.59
C ALA A 218 -0.81 3.86 17.79
N GLY A 219 -1.08 2.59 17.54
CA GLY A 219 -1.43 1.61 18.58
C GLY A 219 -0.30 1.39 19.59
N ILE A 220 0.94 1.27 19.11
CA ILE A 220 2.14 1.15 19.95
C ILE A 220 2.32 2.43 20.79
N ALA A 221 2.23 3.61 20.17
CA ALA A 221 2.38 4.90 20.86
C ALA A 221 1.31 5.11 21.94
N ALA A 222 0.08 4.63 21.70
CA ALA A 222 -1.01 4.69 22.66
C ALA A 222 -0.98 3.56 23.71
N GLY A 223 -0.02 2.64 23.66
CA GLY A 223 0.09 1.48 24.56
C GLY A 223 -1.05 0.46 24.40
N ARG A 224 -1.69 0.42 23.23
CA ARG A 224 -2.84 -0.45 22.92
C ARG A 224 -2.43 -1.76 22.26
N THR A 225 -1.26 -1.79 21.63
CA THR A 225 -0.78 -2.96 20.88
C THR A 225 0.67 -3.27 21.16
N ARG A 226 1.08 -4.49 20.82
CA ARG A 226 2.47 -4.94 20.77
C ARG A 226 3.17 -4.42 19.51
N ASP A 227 4.46 -4.79 19.38
CA ASP A 227 5.29 -4.42 18.25
C ASP A 227 5.01 -5.25 16.99
N SER A 228 4.39 -6.43 17.14
CA SER A 228 3.98 -7.31 16.05
C SER A 228 2.47 -7.43 16.07
N VAL A 229 1.82 -6.97 15.02
CA VAL A 229 0.36 -6.84 14.94
C VAL A 229 -0.15 -7.33 13.60
N LYS A 230 -1.18 -8.15 13.66
CA LYS A 230 -1.97 -8.56 12.49
C LYS A 230 -3.05 -7.53 12.21
N VAL A 231 -3.05 -6.96 11.01
CA VAL A 231 -4.05 -5.97 10.57
C VAL A 231 -4.98 -6.61 9.54
N SER A 232 -6.24 -6.81 9.92
CA SER A 232 -7.27 -7.29 9.01
C SER A 232 -7.94 -6.12 8.29
N LEU A 233 -7.87 -6.12 6.96
CA LEU A 233 -8.47 -5.15 6.05
C LEU A 233 -9.57 -5.82 5.21
N LEU A 234 -10.33 -5.06 4.42
CA LEU A 234 -11.33 -5.62 3.52
C LEU A 234 -10.74 -6.60 2.50
N GLY A 235 -9.55 -6.30 1.97
CA GLY A 235 -8.87 -7.12 0.97
C GLY A 235 -8.11 -8.32 1.54
N GLY A 236 -7.95 -8.42 2.87
CA GLY A 236 -7.21 -9.49 3.54
C GLY A 236 -6.38 -8.99 4.71
N THR A 237 -5.30 -9.69 5.02
CA THR A 237 -4.52 -9.44 6.24
C THR A 237 -3.07 -9.09 5.92
N LEU A 238 -2.52 -8.14 6.67
CA LEU A 238 -1.11 -7.78 6.72
C LEU A 238 -0.55 -8.10 8.10
N ASP A 239 0.67 -8.60 8.16
CA ASP A 239 1.46 -8.65 9.38
C ASP A 239 2.39 -7.43 9.40
N ILE A 240 2.30 -6.64 10.46
CA ILE A 240 3.07 -5.41 10.65
C ILE A 240 3.96 -5.59 11.88
N ASP A 241 5.25 -5.45 11.68
CA ASP A 241 6.25 -5.58 12.74
C ASP A 241 7.02 -4.25 12.90
N TYR A 242 7.16 -3.78 14.12
CA TYR A 242 7.99 -2.63 14.45
C TYR A 242 9.31 -3.07 15.10
N ASP A 243 10.40 -2.82 14.41
CA ASP A 243 11.74 -2.99 14.94
C ASP A 243 12.15 -1.76 15.77
N ARG A 244 12.08 -1.87 17.10
CA ARG A 244 12.44 -0.78 18.02
C ARG A 244 13.92 -0.39 17.94
N GLN A 245 14.81 -1.32 17.56
CA GLN A 245 16.23 -1.04 17.49
C GLN A 245 16.56 -0.15 16.29
N ASN A 246 15.94 -0.43 15.14
CA ASN A 246 16.14 0.30 13.90
C ASN A 246 15.06 1.37 13.66
N GLU A 247 14.07 1.47 14.56
CA GLU A 247 12.91 2.37 14.46
C GLU A 247 12.17 2.23 13.11
N THR A 248 12.03 1.00 12.62
CA THR A 248 11.54 0.71 11.27
C THR A 248 10.31 -0.18 11.32
N MET A 249 9.31 0.16 10.51
CA MET A 249 8.12 -0.67 10.28
C MET A 249 8.39 -1.64 9.12
N TYR A 250 8.07 -2.91 9.33
CA TYR A 250 8.05 -3.94 8.29
C TYR A 250 6.63 -4.38 8.02
N MET A 251 6.26 -4.44 6.76
CA MET A 251 4.95 -4.89 6.33
C MET A 251 5.10 -6.18 5.54
N THR A 252 4.49 -7.25 6.02
CA THR A 252 4.45 -8.55 5.35
C THR A 252 3.03 -8.83 4.87
N GLY A 253 2.89 -9.24 3.61
CA GLY A 253 1.60 -9.60 3.05
C GLY A 253 1.70 -10.41 1.78
N PRO A 254 0.59 -11.01 1.35
CA PRO A 254 0.52 -11.80 0.13
C PRO A 254 0.64 -10.92 -1.11
N ALA A 255 0.99 -11.58 -2.21
CA ALA A 255 0.91 -11.06 -3.56
C ALA A 255 0.48 -12.20 -4.48
N ARG A 256 -0.36 -11.92 -5.45
CA ARG A 256 -0.92 -12.93 -6.33
C ARG A 256 -0.79 -12.52 -7.79
N GLU A 257 -0.29 -13.43 -8.59
CA GLU A 257 -0.41 -13.39 -10.03
C GLU A 257 -1.78 -13.91 -10.44
N VAL A 258 -2.54 -13.13 -11.19
CA VAL A 258 -3.90 -13.47 -11.60
C VAL A 258 -3.88 -14.15 -12.96
N PHE A 259 -3.23 -13.52 -13.94
CA PHE A 259 -2.99 -14.08 -15.26
C PHE A 259 -1.90 -13.32 -16.01
N GLU A 260 -1.31 -13.97 -17.00
CA GLU A 260 -0.47 -13.35 -18.03
C GLU A 260 -1.25 -13.18 -19.33
N GLY A 261 -0.88 -12.18 -20.11
CA GLY A 261 -1.52 -11.92 -21.38
C GLY A 261 -0.65 -11.16 -22.37
N TRP A 262 -1.24 -10.96 -23.55
CA TRP A 262 -0.71 -10.11 -24.59
C TRP A 262 -1.79 -9.13 -25.05
N THR A 263 -1.41 -7.90 -25.35
CA THR A 263 -2.31 -6.87 -25.86
C THR A 263 -1.65 -6.06 -26.96
N ASP A 264 -2.45 -5.57 -27.89
CA ASP A 264 -2.10 -4.60 -28.93
C ASP A 264 -2.63 -3.20 -28.63
N ILE A 265 -3.15 -2.96 -27.43
CA ILE A 265 -3.61 -1.66 -26.92
C ILE A 265 -2.40 -0.71 -26.81
N TYR A 266 -1.76 -0.37 -27.94
CA TYR A 266 -0.70 0.65 -27.90
C TYR A 266 -0.08 0.87 -29.27
#